data_015cff30dca23884c28a67856e03973e
#
_entry.id   015cff30dca23884c28a67856e03973e
#
_cell.length_a   1.000
_cell.length_b   1.000
_cell.length_c   1.000
_cell.angle_alpha   90.00
_cell.angle_beta   90.00
_cell.angle_gamma   90.00
#
_symmetry.space_group_name_H-M   'P 1'
#
loop_
_entity.id
_entity.type
_entity.pdbx_description
1 polymer ?
#
loop_
_entity_poly.entity_id
_entity_poly.type
_entity_poly.pdbx_seq_one_letter_code
_entity_poly.pdbx_strand_id
1 'polypeptide(L)'
;EFCRVEPSYTRKLKAMLLFLAGNIPYEVNISKLASYLEISKNTVLSYLDSMKRAELLHLLYADNKTVTKMQKPDKIFIHNPNMLYALANQCQIGTVRECFVVNQLSARHTVEYGKSVGDFKIDGSVTLEVGGEKKTFDQIADIPNSYILADNLEYPVGKKLPLWIVGLNY
;
A
#
# COMPACT_ATOMS: atom_id res chain seq x y z
N GLU A 1 -7.66 31.31 -5.57
CA GLU A 1 -6.84 31.13 -6.80
C GLU A 1 -6.88 29.68 -7.20
N PHE A 2 -7.65 29.35 -8.23
CA PHE A 2 -7.62 28.02 -8.83
C PHE A 2 -6.25 27.86 -9.51
N CYS A 3 -5.39 27.04 -8.93
CA CYS A 3 -4.13 26.68 -9.53
C CYS A 3 -4.43 26.01 -10.89
N ARG A 4 -4.18 26.69 -12.01
CA ARG A 4 -4.30 26.11 -13.35
C ARG A 4 -3.22 25.05 -13.50
N VAL A 5 -3.57 23.80 -13.24
CA VAL A 5 -2.71 22.66 -13.50
C VAL A 5 -2.60 22.52 -15.04
N GLU A 6 -1.39 22.53 -15.57
CA GLU A 6 -1.18 22.33 -17.01
C GLU A 6 -1.81 21.01 -17.48
N PRO A 7 -2.51 21.00 -18.63
CA PRO A 7 -3.15 19.79 -19.16
C PRO A 7 -2.20 18.61 -19.34
N SER A 8 -0.95 18.88 -19.70
CA SER A 8 0.11 17.87 -19.83
C SER A 8 0.44 17.17 -18.51
N TYR A 9 0.50 17.93 -17.42
CA TYR A 9 0.73 17.44 -16.06
C TYR A 9 -0.41 16.50 -15.61
N THR A 10 -1.66 16.95 -15.76
CA THR A 10 -2.85 16.18 -15.40
C THR A 10 -2.92 14.85 -16.16
N ARG A 11 -2.60 14.87 -17.47
CA ARG A 11 -2.59 13.66 -18.29
C ARG A 11 -1.55 12.64 -17.80
N LYS A 12 -0.35 13.07 -17.45
CA LYS A 12 0.71 12.21 -16.95
C LYS A 12 0.40 11.65 -15.56
N LEU A 13 -0.21 12.44 -14.68
CA LEU A 13 -0.70 11.96 -13.38
C LEU A 13 -1.78 10.88 -13.54
N LYS A 14 -2.77 11.09 -14.40
CA LYS A 14 -3.80 10.09 -14.69
C LYS A 14 -3.20 8.80 -15.26
N ALA A 15 -2.28 8.90 -16.21
CA ALA A 15 -1.59 7.76 -16.79
C ALA A 15 -0.81 6.97 -15.72
N MET A 16 -0.12 7.68 -14.82
CA MET A 16 0.61 7.08 -13.69
C MET A 16 -0.33 6.35 -12.73
N LEU A 17 -1.44 6.97 -12.36
CA LEU A 17 -2.43 6.38 -11.45
C LEU A 17 -3.02 5.09 -12.03
N LEU A 18 -3.43 5.09 -13.30
CA LEU A 18 -3.96 3.93 -13.99
C LEU A 18 -2.90 2.82 -14.14
N PHE A 19 -1.65 3.18 -14.47
CA PHE A 19 -0.56 2.22 -14.52
C PHE A 19 -0.35 1.54 -13.16
N LEU A 20 -0.31 2.33 -12.08
CA LEU A 20 -0.16 1.80 -10.73
C LEU A 20 -1.33 0.90 -10.36
N ALA A 21 -2.58 1.33 -10.57
CA ALA A 21 -3.76 0.54 -10.25
C ALA A 21 -3.77 -0.83 -10.93
N GLY A 22 -3.31 -0.92 -12.19
CA GLY A 22 -3.21 -2.18 -12.92
C GLY A 22 -2.05 -3.09 -12.51
N ASN A 23 -1.14 -2.63 -11.64
CA ASN A 23 0.07 -3.37 -11.25
C ASN A 23 0.24 -3.52 -9.72
N ILE A 24 -0.77 -3.24 -8.92
CA ILE A 24 -0.70 -3.30 -7.45
C ILE A 24 -0.79 -4.75 -6.94
N PRO A 25 -0.05 -5.08 -5.87
CA PRO A 25 0.93 -4.26 -5.14
C PRO A 25 2.17 -4.01 -5.98
N TYR A 26 2.55 -2.74 -6.17
CA TYR A 26 3.63 -2.37 -7.07
C TYR A 26 4.96 -2.29 -6.32
N GLU A 27 5.86 -3.20 -6.65
CA GLU A 27 7.28 -3.08 -6.28
C GLU A 27 7.93 -2.00 -7.13
N VAL A 28 8.35 -0.95 -6.47
CA VAL A 28 8.63 0.31 -7.15
C VAL A 28 9.88 0.26 -8.04
N ASN A 29 9.68 0.46 -9.34
CA ASN A 29 10.75 0.71 -10.30
C ASN A 29 10.60 2.11 -10.90
N ILE A 30 11.28 3.08 -10.28
CA ILE A 30 11.24 4.50 -10.70
C ILE A 30 11.71 4.67 -12.14
N SER A 31 12.72 3.90 -12.59
CA SER A 31 13.21 3.99 -13.97
C SER A 31 12.16 3.53 -14.98
N LYS A 32 11.43 2.45 -14.69
CA LYS A 32 10.33 1.96 -15.53
C LYS A 32 9.20 2.99 -15.61
N LEU A 33 8.81 3.59 -14.48
CA LEU A 33 7.80 4.66 -14.45
C LEU A 33 8.25 5.90 -15.22
N ALA A 34 9.50 6.32 -15.05
CA ALA A 34 10.05 7.46 -15.74
C ALA A 34 10.04 7.26 -17.28
N SER A 35 10.44 6.08 -17.74
CA SER A 35 10.39 5.72 -19.16
C SER A 35 8.96 5.63 -19.70
N TYR A 36 8.04 5.01 -18.96
CA TYR A 36 6.64 4.89 -19.36
C TYR A 36 5.93 6.24 -19.50
N LEU A 37 6.25 7.19 -18.61
CA LEU A 37 5.63 8.52 -18.60
C LEU A 37 6.42 9.57 -19.38
N GLU A 38 7.59 9.22 -19.91
CA GLU A 38 8.50 10.15 -20.58
C GLU A 38 8.83 11.38 -19.72
N ILE A 39 9.23 11.14 -18.47
CA ILE A 39 9.61 12.17 -17.50
C ILE A 39 10.86 11.78 -16.72
N SER A 40 11.46 12.74 -16.02
CA SER A 40 12.60 12.48 -15.15
C SER A 40 12.23 11.64 -13.92
N LYS A 41 13.21 10.91 -13.36
CA LYS A 41 13.03 10.15 -12.11
C LYS A 41 12.60 11.05 -10.94
N ASN A 42 13.15 12.28 -10.88
CA ASN A 42 12.78 13.25 -9.85
C ASN A 42 11.33 13.69 -10.00
N THR A 43 10.86 13.87 -11.24
CA THR A 43 9.45 14.19 -11.52
C THR A 43 8.53 13.04 -11.11
N VAL A 44 8.93 11.77 -11.32
CA VAL A 44 8.17 10.60 -10.81
C VAL A 44 8.02 10.66 -9.30
N LEU A 45 9.11 10.89 -8.57
CA LEU A 45 9.07 10.99 -7.10
C LEU A 45 8.17 12.15 -6.63
N SER A 46 8.25 13.30 -7.30
CA SER A 46 7.37 14.44 -7.01
C SER A 46 5.90 14.13 -7.27
N TYR A 47 5.58 13.37 -8.33
CA TYR A 47 4.22 12.93 -8.64
C TYR A 47 3.70 11.95 -7.59
N LEU A 48 4.54 10.99 -7.14
CA LEU A 48 4.18 10.07 -6.07
C LEU A 48 3.86 10.82 -4.76
N ASP A 49 4.70 11.81 -4.38
CA ASP A 49 4.44 12.64 -3.20
C ASP A 49 3.13 13.44 -3.34
N SER A 50 2.87 14.02 -4.51
CA SER A 50 1.64 14.75 -4.79
C SER A 50 0.40 13.86 -4.68
N MET A 51 0.47 12.63 -5.23
CA MET A 51 -0.61 11.65 -5.15
C MET A 51 -0.83 11.13 -3.73
N LYS A 52 0.24 10.93 -2.94
CA LYS A 52 0.14 10.60 -1.52
C LYS A 52 -0.60 11.71 -0.75
N ARG A 53 -0.22 12.98 -0.96
CA ARG A 53 -0.87 14.13 -0.30
C ARG A 53 -2.33 14.33 -0.73
N ALA A 54 -2.66 13.92 -1.95
CA ALA A 54 -4.04 13.94 -2.46
C ALA A 54 -4.84 12.70 -2.06
N GLU A 55 -4.30 11.85 -1.19
CA GLU A 55 -4.94 10.60 -0.72
C GLU A 55 -5.36 9.66 -1.87
N LEU A 56 -4.54 9.61 -2.93
CA LEU A 56 -4.72 8.66 -4.03
C LEU A 56 -3.87 7.40 -3.84
N LEU A 57 -2.75 7.51 -3.12
CA LEU A 57 -1.78 6.43 -2.90
C LEU A 57 -1.34 6.35 -1.44
N HIS A 58 -1.04 5.13 -1.00
CA HIS A 58 -0.16 4.86 0.13
C HIS A 58 1.23 4.49 -0.38
N LEU A 59 2.26 5.16 0.14
CA LEU A 59 3.67 4.87 -0.13
C LEU A 59 4.28 4.23 1.10
N LEU A 60 4.66 2.97 1.01
CA LEU A 60 5.23 2.20 2.10
C LEU A 60 6.75 2.08 1.98
N TYR A 61 7.41 2.12 3.11
CA TYR A 61 8.86 1.99 3.27
C TYR A 61 9.14 0.88 4.28
N ALA A 62 10.24 0.16 4.11
CA ALA A 62 10.63 -0.91 5.04
C ALA A 62 11.23 -0.35 6.35
N ASP A 63 11.69 0.89 6.36
CA ASP A 63 12.13 1.63 7.54
C ASP A 63 11.72 3.10 7.40
N ASN A 64 10.77 3.52 8.20
CA ASN A 64 10.26 4.91 8.18
C ASN A 64 11.15 5.90 8.95
N LYS A 65 12.14 5.44 9.72
CA LYS A 65 12.98 6.33 10.55
C LYS A 65 13.87 7.25 9.72
N THR A 66 14.19 6.85 8.50
CA THR A 66 15.10 7.58 7.61
C THR A 66 14.43 8.16 6.37
N VAL A 67 13.09 8.11 6.29
CA VAL A 67 12.35 8.54 5.08
C VAL A 67 12.47 10.04 4.85
N THR A 68 12.99 10.41 3.69
CA THR A 68 13.00 11.77 3.16
C THR A 68 11.93 11.95 2.08
N LYS A 69 11.48 13.19 1.84
CA LYS A 69 10.44 13.50 0.83
C LYS A 69 10.72 12.98 -0.59
N MET A 70 11.99 12.77 -0.92
CA MET A 70 12.44 12.32 -2.25
C MET A 70 12.95 10.89 -2.24
N GLN A 71 12.67 10.12 -1.19
CA GLN A 71 13.07 8.73 -1.12
C GLN A 71 12.13 7.85 -1.95
N LYS A 72 12.72 6.88 -2.64
CA LYS A 72 11.97 5.84 -3.36
C LYS A 72 11.20 4.98 -2.36
N PRO A 73 9.87 4.85 -2.45
CA PRO A 73 9.12 3.88 -1.65
C PRO A 73 9.47 2.45 -2.06
N ASP A 74 9.33 1.51 -1.14
CA ASP A 74 9.51 0.08 -1.40
C ASP A 74 8.27 -0.52 -2.07
N LYS A 75 7.08 -0.15 -1.60
CA LYS A 75 5.80 -0.66 -2.10
C LYS A 75 4.76 0.47 -2.22
N ILE A 76 3.89 0.39 -3.22
CA ILE A 76 2.81 1.37 -3.43
C ILE A 76 1.48 0.63 -3.45
N PHE A 77 0.49 1.22 -2.79
CA PHE A 77 -0.92 0.81 -2.87
C PHE A 77 -1.80 1.98 -3.34
N ILE A 78 -2.92 1.68 -3.99
CA ILE A 78 -4.02 2.63 -4.14
C ILE A 78 -4.60 2.93 -2.76
N HIS A 79 -5.06 4.16 -2.55
CA HIS A 79 -5.47 4.64 -1.21
C HIS A 79 -6.51 3.74 -0.54
N ASN A 80 -7.51 3.26 -1.29
CA ASN A 80 -8.53 2.37 -0.73
C ASN A 80 -9.05 1.33 -1.74
N PRO A 81 -9.67 0.23 -1.28
CA PRO A 81 -10.17 -0.83 -2.15
C PRO A 81 -11.22 -0.38 -3.17
N ASN A 82 -12.10 0.58 -2.83
CA ASN A 82 -13.13 1.05 -3.77
C ASN A 82 -12.49 1.77 -4.95
N MET A 83 -11.48 2.60 -4.69
CA MET A 83 -10.71 3.26 -5.74
C MET A 83 -9.93 2.22 -6.58
N LEU A 84 -9.37 1.19 -5.95
CA LEU A 84 -8.70 0.11 -6.66
C LEU A 84 -9.66 -0.58 -7.64
N TYR A 85 -10.87 -0.97 -7.21
CA TYR A 85 -11.89 -1.56 -8.07
C TYR A 85 -12.37 -0.62 -9.20
N ALA A 86 -12.42 0.69 -8.93
CA ALA A 86 -12.82 1.67 -9.94
C ALA A 86 -11.76 1.90 -11.03
N LEU A 87 -10.48 1.72 -10.72
CA LEU A 87 -9.36 2.06 -11.60
C LEU A 87 -8.74 0.83 -12.29
N ALA A 88 -8.76 -0.34 -11.64
CA ALA A 88 -8.14 -1.55 -12.17
C ALA A 88 -9.16 -2.39 -12.94
N ASN A 89 -8.75 -2.93 -14.10
CA ASN A 89 -9.59 -3.82 -14.89
C ASN A 89 -9.86 -5.17 -14.18
N GLN A 90 -8.91 -5.62 -13.38
CA GLN A 90 -9.01 -6.84 -12.57
C GLN A 90 -8.26 -6.63 -11.26
N CYS A 91 -8.84 -7.08 -10.15
CA CYS A 91 -8.25 -7.01 -8.84
C CYS A 91 -8.04 -8.42 -8.29
N GLN A 92 -6.81 -8.74 -7.90
CA GLN A 92 -6.55 -9.95 -7.14
C GLN A 92 -7.03 -9.75 -5.70
N ILE A 93 -7.75 -10.72 -5.15
CA ILE A 93 -8.33 -10.62 -3.82
C ILE A 93 -7.26 -10.42 -2.72
N GLY A 94 -6.06 -10.97 -2.88
CA GLY A 94 -4.93 -10.71 -1.98
C GLY A 94 -4.57 -9.23 -1.92
N THR A 95 -4.46 -8.59 -3.09
CA THR A 95 -4.18 -7.16 -3.21
C THR A 95 -5.28 -6.30 -2.58
N VAL A 96 -6.55 -6.69 -2.74
CA VAL A 96 -7.68 -5.98 -2.12
C VAL A 96 -7.60 -6.02 -0.60
N ARG A 97 -7.28 -7.20 -0.03
CA ARG A 97 -7.08 -7.39 1.42
C ARG A 97 -5.94 -6.53 1.96
N GLU A 98 -4.77 -6.58 1.31
CA GLU A 98 -3.63 -5.75 1.68
C GLU A 98 -3.96 -4.25 1.59
N CYS A 99 -4.60 -3.82 0.50
CA CYS A 99 -5.04 -2.44 0.32
C CYS A 99 -6.01 -1.98 1.43
N PHE A 100 -6.94 -2.84 1.83
CA PHE A 100 -7.86 -2.58 2.94
C PHE A 100 -7.11 -2.39 4.26
N VAL A 101 -6.18 -3.29 4.59
CA VAL A 101 -5.37 -3.20 5.82
C VAL A 101 -4.57 -1.91 5.87
N VAL A 102 -3.86 -1.58 4.78
CA VAL A 102 -3.07 -0.34 4.70
C VAL A 102 -3.96 0.89 4.88
N ASN A 103 -5.09 0.94 4.18
CA ASN A 103 -6.03 2.06 4.28
C ASN A 103 -6.56 2.26 5.71
N GLN A 104 -7.03 1.19 6.36
CA GLN A 104 -7.63 1.28 7.69
C GLN A 104 -6.59 1.62 8.77
N LEU A 105 -5.43 0.98 8.74
CA LEU A 105 -4.42 1.19 9.78
C LEU A 105 -3.66 2.51 9.62
N SER A 106 -3.45 3.00 8.39
CA SER A 106 -2.72 4.25 8.15
C SER A 106 -3.40 5.50 8.72
N ALA A 107 -4.68 5.41 9.10
CA ALA A 107 -5.40 6.52 9.74
C ALA A 107 -4.84 6.88 11.11
N ARG A 108 -4.31 5.90 11.88
CA ARG A 108 -3.84 6.07 13.25
C ARG A 108 -2.46 5.48 13.55
N HIS A 109 -1.94 4.66 12.66
CA HIS A 109 -0.71 3.91 12.84
C HIS A 109 0.29 4.19 11.73
N THR A 110 1.55 4.02 12.05
CA THR A 110 2.63 3.96 11.05
C THR A 110 2.66 2.57 10.45
N VAL A 111 2.32 2.47 9.16
CA VAL A 111 2.36 1.21 8.41
C VAL A 111 3.64 1.16 7.59
N GLU A 112 4.48 0.18 7.86
CA GLU A 112 5.73 -0.08 7.15
C GLU A 112 5.60 -1.33 6.30
N TYR A 113 6.38 -1.41 5.22
CA TYR A 113 6.48 -2.63 4.41
C TYR A 113 7.28 -3.71 5.15
N GLY A 114 6.70 -4.88 5.33
CA GLY A 114 7.33 -5.99 6.06
C GLY A 114 8.56 -6.60 5.39
N LYS A 115 8.72 -6.36 4.06
CA LYS A 115 9.83 -6.81 3.22
C LYS A 115 9.99 -8.34 3.22
N SER A 116 10.87 -8.88 4.08
CA SER A 116 11.14 -10.32 4.18
C SER A 116 10.37 -11.01 5.31
N VAL A 117 9.66 -10.25 6.15
CA VAL A 117 8.99 -10.76 7.34
C VAL A 117 7.57 -10.20 7.43
N GLY A 118 6.61 -11.02 7.04
CA GLY A 118 5.21 -10.60 6.96
C GLY A 118 4.94 -9.58 5.85
N ASP A 119 3.69 -9.17 5.72
CA ASP A 119 3.29 -8.16 4.73
C ASP A 119 3.55 -6.75 5.25
N PHE A 120 3.24 -6.49 6.53
CA PHE A 120 3.34 -5.17 7.15
C PHE A 120 3.95 -5.22 8.54
N LYS A 121 4.58 -4.09 8.92
CA LYS A 121 5.01 -3.82 10.28
C LYS A 121 4.31 -2.56 10.77
N ILE A 122 3.65 -2.64 11.92
CA ILE A 122 2.85 -1.57 12.49
C ILE A 122 3.57 -0.98 13.69
N ASP A 123 3.74 0.35 13.70
CA ASP A 123 4.40 1.12 14.76
C ASP A 123 5.77 0.56 15.17
N GLY A 124 6.48 -0.05 14.21
CA GLY A 124 7.78 -0.65 14.40
C GLY A 124 7.81 -1.88 15.30
N SER A 125 6.66 -2.42 15.76
CA SER A 125 6.61 -3.46 16.81
C SER A 125 5.70 -4.65 16.52
N VAL A 126 4.63 -4.49 15.74
CA VAL A 126 3.68 -5.56 15.41
C VAL A 126 3.87 -5.99 13.96
N THR A 127 4.04 -7.28 13.72
CA THR A 127 4.13 -7.85 12.36
C THR A 127 2.80 -8.44 11.96
N LEU A 128 2.31 -8.06 10.79
CA LEU A 128 1.07 -8.56 10.22
C LEU A 128 1.32 -9.32 8.92
N GLU A 129 0.65 -10.45 8.81
CA GLU A 129 0.52 -11.23 7.58
C GLU A 129 -0.95 -11.20 7.16
N VAL A 130 -1.25 -10.96 5.88
CA VAL A 130 -2.61 -10.79 5.37
C VAL A 130 -2.96 -11.93 4.43
N GLY A 131 -4.15 -12.49 4.55
CA GLY A 131 -4.53 -13.58 3.67
C GLY A 131 -5.99 -14.01 3.78
N GLY A 132 -6.28 -15.18 3.23
CA GLY A 132 -7.55 -15.86 3.40
C GLY A 132 -7.56 -16.75 4.63
N GLU A 133 -8.69 -17.41 4.89
CA GLU A 133 -8.89 -18.30 6.03
C GLU A 133 -7.78 -19.35 6.20
N LYS A 134 -7.26 -19.90 5.09
CA LYS A 134 -6.24 -20.95 5.08
C LYS A 134 -4.79 -20.44 5.22
N LYS A 135 -4.57 -19.12 5.39
CA LYS A 135 -3.23 -18.57 5.55
C LYS A 135 -2.55 -19.17 6.78
N THR A 136 -1.30 -19.59 6.64
CA THR A 136 -0.48 -20.22 7.69
C THR A 136 0.52 -19.26 8.30
N PHE A 137 1.12 -19.62 9.44
CA PHE A 137 2.12 -18.80 10.14
C PHE A 137 3.54 -18.96 9.62
N ASP A 138 3.77 -19.75 8.57
CA ASP A 138 5.11 -20.18 8.14
C ASP A 138 6.12 -19.02 7.98
N GLN A 139 5.64 -17.84 7.53
CA GLN A 139 6.49 -16.67 7.32
C GLN A 139 6.76 -15.85 8.60
N ILE A 140 5.94 -16.03 9.63
CA ILE A 140 5.98 -15.22 10.86
C ILE A 140 5.98 -16.06 12.14
N ALA A 141 6.20 -17.38 12.06
CA ALA A 141 6.07 -18.31 13.18
C ALA A 141 6.96 -17.92 14.38
N ASP A 142 8.21 -17.53 14.11
CA ASP A 142 9.22 -17.21 15.11
C ASP A 142 9.29 -15.70 15.43
N ILE A 143 8.36 -14.91 14.90
CA ILE A 143 8.37 -13.46 15.08
C ILE A 143 7.52 -13.07 16.30
N PRO A 144 8.11 -12.41 17.31
CA PRO A 144 7.34 -11.85 18.43
C PRO A 144 6.29 -10.84 17.93
N ASN A 145 5.15 -10.77 18.62
CA ASN A 145 4.06 -9.85 18.28
C ASN A 145 3.60 -9.94 16.83
N SER A 146 3.53 -11.15 16.28
CA SER A 146 3.07 -11.41 14.93
C SER A 146 1.63 -11.93 14.92
N TYR A 147 0.83 -11.50 13.94
CA TYR A 147 -0.57 -11.89 13.77
C TYR A 147 -0.88 -12.11 12.30
N ILE A 148 -1.84 -13.01 12.02
CA ILE A 148 -2.45 -13.14 10.70
C ILE A 148 -3.79 -12.39 10.71
N LEU A 149 -4.00 -11.52 9.73
CA LEU A 149 -5.30 -10.96 9.40
C LEU A 149 -5.93 -11.81 8.30
N ALA A 150 -6.91 -12.63 8.66
CA ALA A 150 -7.53 -13.60 7.75
C ALA A 150 -8.92 -13.16 7.33
N ASP A 151 -9.13 -13.09 6.01
CA ASP A 151 -10.46 -12.92 5.43
C ASP A 151 -11.26 -14.23 5.53
N ASN A 152 -12.61 -14.11 5.55
CA ASN A 152 -13.54 -15.22 5.78
C ASN A 152 -13.38 -15.92 7.15
N LEU A 153 -12.80 -15.25 8.11
CA LEU A 153 -12.74 -15.68 9.49
C LEU A 153 -13.73 -14.85 10.32
N GLU A 154 -14.63 -15.52 11.02
CA GLU A 154 -15.68 -14.85 11.80
C GLU A 154 -15.18 -14.48 13.22
N TYR A 155 -14.42 -15.37 13.85
CA TYR A 155 -13.90 -15.20 15.20
C TYR A 155 -12.39 -15.41 15.27
N PRO A 156 -11.69 -14.73 16.22
CA PRO A 156 -10.27 -14.95 16.43
C PRO A 156 -9.94 -16.40 16.82
N VAL A 157 -8.83 -16.93 16.27
CA VAL A 157 -8.27 -18.23 16.64
C VAL A 157 -6.80 -18.05 16.99
N GLY A 158 -6.48 -17.92 18.27
CA GLY A 158 -5.13 -17.62 18.73
C GLY A 158 -4.62 -16.29 18.17
N LYS A 159 -3.52 -16.32 17.44
CA LYS A 159 -2.92 -15.14 16.76
C LYS A 159 -3.49 -14.88 15.35
N LYS A 160 -4.48 -15.65 14.91
CA LYS A 160 -5.19 -15.41 13.67
C LYS A 160 -6.46 -14.61 13.96
N LEU A 161 -6.53 -13.40 13.44
CA LEU A 161 -7.61 -12.44 13.69
C LEU A 161 -8.44 -12.25 12.42
N PRO A 162 -9.74 -12.00 12.53
CA PRO A 162 -10.57 -11.65 11.40
C PRO A 162 -10.06 -10.37 10.71
N LEU A 163 -9.99 -10.38 9.37
CA LEU A 163 -9.54 -9.21 8.61
C LEU A 163 -10.43 -7.98 8.87
N TRP A 164 -11.74 -8.17 9.03
CA TRP A 164 -12.69 -7.08 9.22
C TRP A 164 -12.45 -6.26 10.51
N ILE A 165 -11.75 -6.82 11.49
CA ILE A 165 -11.49 -6.14 12.78
C ILE A 165 -10.72 -4.83 12.61
N VAL A 166 -9.85 -4.74 11.58
CA VAL A 166 -9.10 -3.51 11.33
C VAL A 166 -9.99 -2.38 10.83
N GLY A 167 -11.17 -2.68 10.29
CA GLY A 167 -12.17 -1.70 9.90
C GLY A 167 -12.85 -0.99 11.07
N LEU A 168 -12.63 -1.45 12.31
CA LEU A 168 -13.15 -0.83 13.55
C LEU A 168 -12.11 0.09 14.21
N ASN A 169 -10.97 0.30 13.58
CA ASN A 169 -9.84 1.07 14.12
C ASN A 169 -10.01 2.58 13.83
N TYR A 170 -11.06 3.20 14.36
CA TYR A 170 -11.34 4.65 14.26
C TYR A 170 -11.57 5.32 15.61
#